data_eeff2c454aed481f0829691397a6e80b
#
_entry.id   eeff2c454aed481f0829691397a6e80b
#
_cell.length_a   1.000
_cell.length_b   1.000
_cell.length_c   1.000
_cell.angle_alpha   90.00
_cell.angle_beta   90.00
_cell.angle_gamma   90.00
#
_symmetry.space_group_name_H-M   'P 1'
#
loop_
_entity.id
_entity.type
_entity.pdbx_description
1 polymer ?
#
loop_
_entity_poly.entity_id
_entity_poly.type
_entity_poly.pdbx_seq_one_letter_code
_entity_poly.pdbx_strand_id
1 'polypeptide(L)'
;MAGRHIHVIGIGVGDPDYLTVQAIEALNATQVFFAMDKGEAKSDLVALRRQVCGRFIREPGYRFVELPDPQRRTGGDYRTAVSDWHTARARIWAEAIVAELGADGVGAFLAWGDPSLYDSTLRILDALPVEISYDVIPGITAVQALTARHRIPLNDVGEPVLITTGRQLREHGLHGSAVVMLDGDCAFRCCPADTRIWWGAYLGTQDELLICGTVGEVGTRIAALRAEARARHGWIMDTYLLRR
;
A
#
# COMPACT_ATOMS: atom_id res chain seq x y z
N MET A 1 16.34 21.33 17.91
CA MET A 1 17.51 20.69 17.29
C MET A 1 17.21 20.62 15.80
N ALA A 2 18.00 21.34 15.00
CA ALA A 2 17.93 21.22 13.55
C ALA A 2 18.51 19.84 13.18
N GLY A 3 17.78 19.03 12.48
CA GLY A 3 18.18 17.72 12.02
C GLY A 3 17.31 17.30 10.85
N ARG A 4 17.74 16.31 10.09
CA ARG A 4 16.94 15.76 8.98
C ARG A 4 15.63 15.24 9.49
N HIS A 5 14.53 15.63 8.84
CA HIS A 5 13.19 15.17 9.18
C HIS A 5 12.53 14.46 8.00
N ILE A 6 11.84 13.36 8.26
CA ILE A 6 11.13 12.56 7.25
C ILE A 6 9.65 12.44 7.61
N HIS A 7 8.79 12.89 6.70
CA HIS A 7 7.36 12.58 6.75
C HIS A 7 7.07 11.23 6.07
N VAL A 8 6.43 10.30 6.77
CA VAL A 8 5.90 9.08 6.17
C VAL A 8 4.40 9.29 5.96
N ILE A 9 4.01 9.61 4.74
CA ILE A 9 2.67 10.09 4.43
C ILE A 9 1.83 9.00 3.80
N GLY A 10 0.78 8.56 4.48
CA GLY A 10 -0.26 7.73 3.90
C GLY A 10 -1.07 8.53 2.88
N ILE A 11 -1.03 8.13 1.61
CA ILE A 11 -1.69 8.87 0.53
C ILE A 11 -3.05 8.29 0.12
N GLY A 12 -3.59 7.35 0.90
CA GLY A 12 -4.81 6.66 0.53
C GLY A 12 -4.64 5.69 -0.64
N VAL A 13 -5.73 5.17 -1.14
CA VAL A 13 -5.76 4.21 -2.23
C VAL A 13 -6.48 4.80 -3.44
N GLY A 14 -5.73 5.19 -4.46
CA GLY A 14 -6.20 5.55 -5.79
C GLY A 14 -6.83 6.93 -5.93
N ASP A 15 -7.79 7.29 -5.10
CA ASP A 15 -8.47 8.59 -5.16
C ASP A 15 -7.66 9.66 -4.42
N PRO A 16 -7.22 10.74 -5.08
CA PRO A 16 -6.54 11.84 -4.41
C PRO A 16 -7.36 12.49 -3.28
N ASP A 17 -8.68 12.41 -3.32
CA ASP A 17 -9.54 12.95 -2.27
C ASP A 17 -9.52 12.10 -0.98
N TYR A 18 -8.85 10.96 -1.00
CA TYR A 18 -8.60 10.15 0.21
C TYR A 18 -7.42 10.64 1.05
N LEU A 19 -6.80 11.77 0.70
CA LEU A 19 -5.79 12.38 1.55
C LEU A 19 -6.44 13.02 2.79
N THR A 20 -5.76 12.86 3.92
CA THR A 20 -6.11 13.63 5.12
C THR A 20 -5.61 15.07 5.01
N VAL A 21 -6.24 16.00 5.73
CA VAL A 21 -5.75 17.39 5.82
C VAL A 21 -4.31 17.42 6.33
N GLN A 22 -3.98 16.58 7.32
CA GLN A 22 -2.61 16.45 7.84
C GLN A 22 -1.62 16.00 6.75
N ALA A 23 -2.02 15.08 5.87
CA ALA A 23 -1.19 14.66 4.75
C ALA A 23 -0.92 15.82 3.77
N ILE A 24 -1.93 16.64 3.48
CA ILE A 24 -1.78 17.83 2.62
C ILE A 24 -0.82 18.86 3.25
N GLU A 25 -0.90 19.07 4.56
CA GLU A 25 0.02 19.97 5.26
C GLU A 25 1.46 19.45 5.22
N ALA A 26 1.66 18.15 5.47
CA ALA A 26 2.98 17.52 5.38
C ALA A 26 3.54 17.54 3.95
N LEU A 27 2.72 17.34 2.91
CA LEU A 27 3.14 17.50 1.51
C LEU A 27 3.69 18.92 1.26
N ASN A 28 3.04 19.96 1.79
CA ASN A 28 3.46 21.35 1.62
C ASN A 28 4.68 21.74 2.46
N ALA A 29 5.01 20.98 3.49
CA ALA A 29 6.22 21.16 4.29
C ALA A 29 7.45 20.41 3.73
N THR A 30 7.25 19.57 2.72
CA THR A 30 8.27 18.66 2.18
C THR A 30 9.03 19.28 1.01
N GLN A 31 10.36 19.20 1.06
CA GLN A 31 11.27 19.68 0.00
C GLN A 31 11.65 18.56 -0.98
N VAL A 32 11.79 17.32 -0.49
CA VAL A 32 12.27 16.18 -1.26
C VAL A 32 11.38 14.97 -1.06
N PHE A 33 10.83 14.44 -2.14
CA PHE A 33 10.06 13.19 -2.14
C PHE A 33 10.92 12.05 -2.64
N PHE A 34 11.14 11.04 -1.81
CA PHE A 34 11.87 9.83 -2.17
C PHE A 34 10.90 8.80 -2.74
N ALA A 35 11.14 8.35 -3.95
CA ALA A 35 10.33 7.35 -4.64
C ALA A 35 11.19 6.15 -5.05
N MET A 36 10.74 4.93 -4.73
CA MET A 36 11.43 3.74 -5.21
C MET A 36 11.11 3.52 -6.69
N ASP A 37 12.15 3.40 -7.51
CA ASP A 37 12.02 2.95 -8.89
C ASP A 37 11.67 1.45 -8.89
N LYS A 38 10.45 1.14 -9.29
CA LYS A 38 9.95 -0.25 -9.40
C LYS A 38 9.87 -0.74 -10.84
N GLY A 39 10.52 -0.04 -11.77
CA GLY A 39 10.52 -0.32 -13.19
C GLY A 39 9.23 0.06 -13.91
N GLU A 40 9.21 -0.08 -15.23
CA GLU A 40 8.12 0.35 -16.11
C GLU A 40 6.73 -0.24 -15.76
N ALA A 41 6.69 -1.49 -15.31
CA ALA A 41 5.43 -2.17 -14.96
C ALA A 41 4.65 -1.53 -13.79
N LYS A 42 5.25 -0.57 -13.05
CA LYS A 42 4.62 0.15 -11.93
C LYS A 42 4.75 1.67 -12.06
N SER A 43 5.02 2.16 -13.25
CA SER A 43 5.08 3.61 -13.56
C SER A 43 3.81 4.34 -13.14
N ASP A 44 2.63 3.70 -13.24
CA ASP A 44 1.35 4.26 -12.83
C ASP A 44 1.30 4.64 -11.35
N LEU A 45 1.95 3.85 -10.48
CA LEU A 45 2.02 4.15 -9.05
C LEU A 45 2.92 5.35 -8.74
N VAL A 46 3.97 5.56 -9.53
CA VAL A 46 4.83 6.76 -9.44
C VAL A 46 4.07 7.96 -10.00
N ALA A 47 3.37 7.79 -11.12
CA ALA A 47 2.54 8.83 -11.73
C ALA A 47 1.47 9.33 -10.75
N LEU A 48 0.79 8.43 -10.04
CA LEU A 48 -0.21 8.80 -9.04
C LEU A 48 0.39 9.61 -7.89
N ARG A 49 1.58 9.26 -7.40
CA ARG A 49 2.27 10.06 -6.38
C ARG A 49 2.58 11.47 -6.88
N ARG A 50 3.04 11.60 -8.12
CA ARG A 50 3.28 12.90 -8.77
C ARG A 50 1.98 13.68 -8.94
N GLN A 51 0.87 13.01 -9.29
CA GLN A 51 -0.46 13.63 -9.40
C GLN A 51 -0.94 14.19 -8.06
N VAL A 52 -0.79 13.42 -6.97
CA VAL A 52 -1.12 13.89 -5.61
C VAL A 52 -0.32 15.14 -5.26
N CYS A 53 0.99 15.11 -5.45
CA CYS A 53 1.84 16.29 -5.20
C CYS A 53 1.43 17.48 -6.07
N GLY A 54 1.23 17.30 -7.36
CA GLY A 54 0.85 18.37 -8.28
C GLY A 54 -0.52 18.98 -7.98
N ARG A 55 -1.43 18.22 -7.35
CA ARG A 55 -2.76 18.72 -6.97
C ARG A 55 -2.76 19.51 -5.66
N PHE A 56 -1.96 19.11 -4.68
CA PHE A 56 -2.07 19.62 -3.31
C PHE A 56 -0.89 20.48 -2.84
N ILE A 57 0.26 20.42 -3.51
CA ILE A 57 1.38 21.29 -3.18
C ILE A 57 1.19 22.64 -3.86
N ARG A 58 1.24 23.70 -3.07
CA ARG A 58 0.95 25.08 -3.50
C ARG A 58 2.16 25.77 -4.12
N GLU A 59 3.33 25.56 -3.50
CA GLU A 59 4.57 26.24 -3.91
C GLU A 59 5.43 25.32 -4.78
N PRO A 60 5.84 25.75 -5.98
CA PRO A 60 6.81 25.02 -6.77
C PRO A 60 8.17 25.04 -6.09
N GLY A 61 8.94 23.97 -6.22
CA GLY A 61 10.30 23.93 -5.66
C GLY A 61 10.63 22.61 -4.97
N TYR A 62 9.63 21.75 -4.78
CA TYR A 62 9.88 20.36 -4.36
C TYR A 62 10.46 19.52 -5.51
N ARG A 63 11.18 18.48 -5.16
CA ARG A 63 11.73 17.54 -6.15
C ARG A 63 11.50 16.09 -5.77
N PHE A 64 11.44 15.23 -6.78
CA PHE A 64 11.44 13.80 -6.61
C PHE A 64 12.84 13.24 -6.80
N VAL A 65 13.26 12.36 -5.90
CA VAL A 65 14.49 11.58 -5.99
C VAL A 65 14.10 10.12 -6.16
N GLU A 66 14.41 9.56 -7.31
CA GLU A 66 14.15 8.16 -7.61
C GLU A 66 15.29 7.31 -7.05
N LEU A 67 14.93 6.34 -6.21
CA LEU A 67 15.86 5.45 -5.54
C LEU A 67 15.84 4.07 -6.21
N PRO A 68 17.00 3.47 -6.52
CA PRO A 68 17.04 2.14 -7.07
C PRO A 68 16.45 1.12 -6.09
N ASP A 69 15.61 0.23 -6.59
CA ASP A 69 15.05 -0.87 -5.78
C ASP A 69 15.92 -2.12 -5.90
N PRO A 70 16.66 -2.51 -4.86
CA PRO A 70 17.49 -3.71 -4.92
C PRO A 70 16.60 -4.94 -5.14
N GLN A 71 17.05 -5.84 -6.01
CA GLN A 71 16.31 -7.08 -6.26
C GLN A 71 16.31 -7.96 -5.03
N ARG A 72 15.10 -8.37 -4.59
CA ARG A 72 14.96 -9.36 -3.52
C ARG A 72 15.37 -10.74 -4.07
N ARG A 73 16.23 -11.45 -3.35
CA ARG A 73 16.60 -12.85 -3.69
C ARG A 73 15.34 -13.73 -3.70
N THR A 74 15.22 -14.52 -4.75
CA THR A 74 14.21 -15.58 -4.88
C THR A 74 14.85 -16.90 -4.48
N GLY A 75 14.31 -17.57 -3.45
CA GLY A 75 14.83 -18.84 -2.92
C GLY A 75 15.44 -18.70 -1.52
N GLY A 76 15.51 -19.80 -0.78
CA GLY A 76 15.96 -19.82 0.62
C GLY A 76 14.88 -19.42 1.63
N ASP A 77 15.32 -19.10 2.86
CA ASP A 77 14.38 -18.65 3.89
C ASP A 77 13.80 -17.27 3.56
N TYR A 78 12.48 -17.21 3.50
CA TYR A 78 11.74 -15.99 3.14
C TYR A 78 12.02 -14.82 4.09
N ARG A 79 12.14 -15.10 5.41
CA ARG A 79 12.36 -14.04 6.42
C ARG A 79 13.74 -13.43 6.27
N THR A 80 14.75 -14.25 6.05
CA THR A 80 16.14 -13.82 5.80
C THR A 80 16.21 -12.98 4.52
N ALA A 81 15.62 -13.45 3.42
CA ALA A 81 15.60 -12.70 2.15
C ALA A 81 14.91 -11.34 2.26
N VAL A 82 13.87 -11.23 3.08
CA VAL A 82 13.19 -9.94 3.36
C VAL A 82 14.06 -9.04 4.24
N SER A 83 14.74 -9.58 5.25
CA SER A 83 15.63 -8.82 6.14
C SER A 83 16.81 -8.25 5.37
N ASP A 84 17.47 -9.05 4.52
CA ASP A 84 18.58 -8.62 3.67
C ASP A 84 18.15 -7.50 2.71
N TRP A 85 16.97 -7.63 2.14
CA TRP A 85 16.41 -6.65 1.24
C TRP A 85 16.07 -5.32 1.96
N HIS A 86 15.52 -5.36 3.20
CA HIS A 86 15.31 -4.16 4.00
C HIS A 86 16.65 -3.47 4.34
N THR A 87 17.68 -4.25 4.70
CA THR A 87 19.01 -3.72 4.99
C THR A 87 19.63 -3.04 3.77
N ALA A 88 19.52 -3.65 2.60
CA ALA A 88 20.01 -3.05 1.36
C ALA A 88 19.28 -1.73 1.04
N ARG A 89 17.95 -1.70 1.19
CA ARG A 89 17.17 -0.47 1.04
C ARG A 89 17.55 0.61 2.04
N ALA A 90 17.73 0.24 3.32
CA ALA A 90 18.09 1.19 4.37
C ALA A 90 19.40 1.93 4.04
N ARG A 91 20.40 1.24 3.47
CA ARG A 91 21.65 1.87 3.01
C ARG A 91 21.41 2.87 1.89
N ILE A 92 20.67 2.47 0.84
CA ILE A 92 20.33 3.35 -0.29
C ILE A 92 19.57 4.58 0.20
N TRP A 93 18.61 4.39 1.09
CA TRP A 93 17.82 5.50 1.63
C TRP A 93 18.70 6.45 2.48
N ALA A 94 19.57 5.90 3.33
CA ALA A 94 20.46 6.70 4.15
C ALA A 94 21.39 7.59 3.30
N GLU A 95 22.00 7.01 2.26
CA GLU A 95 22.86 7.76 1.34
C GLU A 95 22.09 8.91 0.65
N ALA A 96 20.89 8.61 0.13
CA ALA A 96 20.05 9.61 -0.51
C ALA A 96 19.56 10.69 0.45
N ILE A 97 19.11 10.33 1.66
CA ILE A 97 18.66 11.26 2.69
C ILE A 97 19.79 12.22 3.08
N VAL A 98 21.00 11.72 3.27
CA VAL A 98 22.17 12.55 3.61
C VAL A 98 22.53 13.50 2.46
N ALA A 99 22.56 12.98 1.24
CA ALA A 99 22.93 13.77 0.05
C ALA A 99 21.91 14.87 -0.26
N GLU A 100 20.61 14.56 -0.13
CA GLU A 100 19.54 15.42 -0.63
C GLU A 100 19.00 16.42 0.41
N LEU A 101 19.06 16.07 1.70
CA LEU A 101 18.52 16.92 2.77
C LEU A 101 19.59 17.74 3.48
N GLY A 102 20.89 17.48 3.25
CA GLY A 102 21.95 18.19 3.96
C GLY A 102 21.91 17.94 5.47
N ALA A 103 21.96 18.99 6.28
CA ALA A 103 21.99 18.89 7.75
C ALA A 103 20.60 18.93 8.41
N ASP A 104 19.61 19.60 7.79
CA ASP A 104 18.33 19.99 8.42
C ASP A 104 17.14 20.03 7.45
N GLY A 105 17.25 19.38 6.29
CA GLY A 105 16.18 19.34 5.31
C GLY A 105 15.01 18.43 5.69
N VAL A 106 13.86 18.67 5.02
CA VAL A 106 12.63 17.89 5.19
C VAL A 106 12.36 17.06 3.95
N GLY A 107 12.29 15.74 4.13
CA GLY A 107 11.96 14.78 3.08
C GLY A 107 10.67 14.02 3.37
N ALA A 108 10.15 13.31 2.38
CA ALA A 108 9.01 12.43 2.58
C ALA A 108 9.06 11.13 1.78
N PHE A 109 8.44 10.09 2.32
CA PHE A 109 8.03 8.88 1.63
C PHE A 109 6.50 8.83 1.55
N LEU A 110 5.98 8.61 0.34
CA LEU A 110 4.54 8.49 0.11
C LEU A 110 4.13 7.01 0.11
N ALA A 111 3.49 6.58 1.19
CA ALA A 111 3.01 5.21 1.35
C ALA A 111 1.62 5.05 0.74
N TRP A 112 1.41 3.99 -0.04
CA TRP A 112 0.10 3.63 -0.59
C TRP A 112 -0.83 3.17 0.54
N GLY A 113 -2.04 3.71 0.61
CA GLY A 113 -2.95 3.48 1.72
C GLY A 113 -2.46 4.11 3.01
N ASP A 114 -2.09 3.29 3.96
CA ASP A 114 -1.58 3.67 5.27
C ASP A 114 -0.20 3.02 5.55
N PRO A 115 0.77 3.75 6.10
CA PRO A 115 2.11 3.22 6.37
C PRO A 115 2.17 2.05 7.35
N SER A 116 1.14 1.86 8.18
CA SER A 116 1.08 0.78 9.17
C SER A 116 0.59 -0.55 8.60
N LEU A 117 -0.06 -0.55 7.41
CA LEU A 117 -0.74 -1.72 6.87
C LEU A 117 -0.02 -2.32 5.65
N TYR A 118 0.69 -3.43 5.85
CA TYR A 118 1.44 -4.16 4.82
C TYR A 118 2.42 -3.30 4.02
N ASP A 119 2.94 -2.26 4.63
CA ASP A 119 4.01 -1.42 4.10
C ASP A 119 5.34 -1.70 4.83
N SER A 120 6.48 -1.43 4.16
CA SER A 120 7.81 -1.69 4.71
C SER A 120 8.53 -0.42 5.13
N THR A 121 8.00 0.75 4.85
CA THR A 121 8.71 2.04 5.02
C THR A 121 9.19 2.22 6.45
N LEU A 122 8.33 2.00 7.45
CA LEU A 122 8.69 2.17 8.86
C LEU A 122 9.83 1.23 9.27
N ARG A 123 9.78 -0.04 8.88
CA ARG A 123 10.85 -1.02 9.17
C ARG A 123 12.18 -0.65 8.53
N ILE A 124 12.16 -0.02 7.36
CA ILE A 124 13.36 0.42 6.66
C ILE A 124 13.92 1.68 7.36
N LEU A 125 13.07 2.62 7.78
CA LEU A 125 13.48 3.80 8.53
C LEU A 125 14.12 3.44 9.88
N ASP A 126 13.54 2.46 10.60
CA ASP A 126 14.09 1.96 11.87
C ASP A 126 15.47 1.29 11.70
N ALA A 127 15.79 0.83 10.48
CA ALA A 127 17.07 0.19 10.15
C ALA A 127 18.09 1.14 9.51
N LEU A 128 17.79 2.45 9.41
CA LEU A 128 18.72 3.40 8.81
C LEU A 128 19.99 3.54 9.64
N PRO A 129 21.19 3.54 9.01
CA PRO A 129 22.46 3.76 9.69
C PRO A 129 22.78 5.26 9.89
N VAL A 130 21.79 6.13 9.82
CA VAL A 130 21.91 7.59 10.00
C VAL A 130 20.83 8.10 10.93
N GLU A 131 21.14 9.15 11.68
CA GLU A 131 20.19 9.78 12.59
C GLU A 131 19.23 10.69 11.80
N ILE A 132 17.94 10.44 11.99
CA ILE A 132 16.83 11.23 11.47
C ILE A 132 15.74 11.34 12.54
N SER A 133 14.92 12.38 12.45
CA SER A 133 13.60 12.39 13.07
C SER A 133 12.53 12.04 12.02
N TYR A 134 11.46 11.39 12.40
CA TYR A 134 10.33 11.17 11.49
C TYR A 134 9.00 11.19 12.21
N ASP A 135 7.96 11.49 11.47
CA ASP A 135 6.57 11.33 11.87
C ASP A 135 5.82 10.46 10.85
N VAL A 136 4.68 9.93 11.28
CA VAL A 136 3.84 9.06 10.46
C VAL A 136 2.45 9.68 10.36
N ILE A 137 2.05 9.98 9.14
CA ILE A 137 0.73 10.53 8.85
C ILE A 137 -0.17 9.41 8.32
N PRO A 138 -1.28 9.09 9.00
CA PRO A 138 -2.16 8.02 8.59
C PRO A 138 -2.87 8.30 7.26
N GLY A 139 -3.21 7.24 6.55
CA GLY A 139 -3.95 7.29 5.30
C GLY A 139 -5.16 6.35 5.28
N ILE A 140 -6.10 6.59 4.37
CA ILE A 140 -7.24 5.71 4.16
C ILE A 140 -6.78 4.43 3.47
N THR A 141 -6.95 3.28 4.13
CA THR A 141 -6.51 2.00 3.60
C THR A 141 -7.50 1.41 2.59
N ALA A 142 -7.06 0.39 1.86
CA ALA A 142 -7.94 -0.40 1.00
C ALA A 142 -9.12 -1.04 1.77
N VAL A 143 -8.97 -1.27 3.07
CA VAL A 143 -10.03 -1.80 3.92
C VAL A 143 -11.20 -0.83 4.03
N GLN A 144 -10.92 0.44 4.39
CA GLN A 144 -11.95 1.47 4.50
C GLN A 144 -12.52 1.83 3.12
N ALA A 145 -11.68 1.92 2.09
CA ALA A 145 -12.15 2.18 0.74
C ALA A 145 -13.10 1.08 0.24
N LEU A 146 -12.75 -0.20 0.44
CA LEU A 146 -13.60 -1.34 0.08
C LEU A 146 -14.98 -1.26 0.75
N THR A 147 -15.00 -1.07 2.06
CA THR A 147 -16.27 -1.04 2.81
C THR A 147 -17.13 0.16 2.43
N ALA A 148 -16.53 1.33 2.22
CA ALA A 148 -17.22 2.53 1.75
C ALA A 148 -17.83 2.34 0.36
N ARG A 149 -17.08 1.75 -0.57
CA ARG A 149 -17.56 1.50 -1.94
C ARG A 149 -18.69 0.48 -2.00
N HIS A 150 -18.64 -0.54 -1.15
CA HIS A 150 -19.73 -1.52 -1.00
C HIS A 150 -20.85 -1.07 -0.06
N ARG A 151 -20.70 0.07 0.64
CA ARG A 151 -21.66 0.61 1.63
C ARG A 151 -22.04 -0.39 2.71
N ILE A 152 -21.01 -1.00 3.30
CA ILE A 152 -21.15 -1.99 4.36
C ILE A 152 -20.28 -1.63 5.57
N PRO A 153 -20.66 -2.05 6.79
CA PRO A 153 -19.76 -2.02 7.93
C PRO A 153 -18.64 -3.05 7.74
N LEU A 154 -17.47 -2.79 8.31
CA LEU A 154 -16.35 -3.74 8.28
C LEU A 154 -16.63 -5.00 9.08
N ASN A 155 -17.31 -4.89 10.20
CA ASN A 155 -17.61 -5.96 11.13
C ASN A 155 -19.09 -5.97 11.51
N ASP A 156 -19.58 -7.12 11.91
CA ASP A 156 -20.86 -7.24 12.59
C ASP A 156 -20.72 -6.81 14.06
N VAL A 157 -21.82 -6.46 14.70
CA VAL A 157 -21.82 -5.90 16.06
C VAL A 157 -21.15 -6.87 17.04
N GLY A 158 -20.05 -6.43 17.65
CA GLY A 158 -19.29 -7.21 18.62
C GLY A 158 -18.40 -8.30 18.05
N GLU A 159 -18.40 -8.49 16.74
CA GLU A 159 -17.60 -9.55 16.09
C GLU A 159 -16.23 -9.04 15.64
N PRO A 160 -15.17 -9.87 15.82
CA PRO A 160 -13.84 -9.54 15.35
C PRO A 160 -13.72 -9.68 13.83
N VAL A 161 -12.78 -8.92 13.25
CA VAL A 161 -12.38 -9.07 11.84
C VAL A 161 -10.87 -9.29 11.76
N LEU A 162 -10.45 -10.37 11.12
CA LEU A 162 -9.06 -10.67 10.87
C LEU A 162 -8.60 -9.94 9.58
N ILE A 163 -7.53 -9.17 9.65
CA ILE A 163 -6.82 -8.70 8.46
C ILE A 163 -5.69 -9.67 8.15
N THR A 164 -5.72 -10.28 6.96
CA THR A 164 -4.81 -11.36 6.59
C THR A 164 -4.40 -11.33 5.13
N THR A 165 -3.58 -12.30 4.71
CA THR A 165 -3.13 -12.45 3.31
C THR A 165 -3.76 -13.69 2.67
N GLY A 166 -3.81 -13.73 1.32
CA GLY A 166 -4.31 -14.90 0.60
C GLY A 166 -3.56 -16.19 0.96
N ARG A 167 -2.25 -16.11 1.21
CA ARG A 167 -1.46 -17.26 1.67
C ARG A 167 -1.96 -17.78 3.01
N GLN A 168 -2.12 -16.91 4.00
CA GLN A 168 -2.59 -17.29 5.34
C GLN A 168 -4.02 -17.82 5.32
N LEU A 169 -4.88 -17.27 4.47
CA LEU A 169 -6.24 -17.80 4.26
C LEU A 169 -6.20 -19.24 3.74
N ARG A 170 -5.31 -19.57 2.79
CA ARG A 170 -5.17 -20.95 2.29
C ARG A 170 -4.61 -21.90 3.34
N GLU A 171 -3.65 -21.45 4.14
CA GLU A 171 -2.98 -22.28 5.14
C GLU A 171 -3.89 -22.59 6.36
N HIS A 172 -4.70 -21.61 6.77
CA HIS A 172 -5.45 -21.70 8.03
C HIS A 172 -6.98 -21.71 7.86
N GLY A 173 -7.49 -21.47 6.65
CA GLY A 173 -8.92 -21.37 6.39
C GLY A 173 -9.55 -20.07 6.89
N LEU A 174 -10.86 -19.96 6.71
CA LEU A 174 -11.66 -18.81 7.17
C LEU A 174 -12.32 -19.10 8.53
N HIS A 175 -12.00 -18.30 9.53
CA HIS A 175 -12.62 -18.32 10.84
C HIS A 175 -13.31 -16.97 11.11
N GLY A 176 -14.64 -16.94 10.97
CA GLY A 176 -15.43 -15.69 11.11
C GLY A 176 -15.26 -14.75 9.92
N SER A 177 -15.10 -13.46 10.19
CA SER A 177 -14.91 -12.42 9.18
C SER A 177 -13.43 -12.14 8.93
N ALA A 178 -13.03 -11.99 7.66
CA ALA A 178 -11.65 -11.66 7.32
C ALA A 178 -11.57 -10.71 6.12
N VAL A 179 -10.71 -9.69 6.25
CA VAL A 179 -10.22 -8.92 5.10
C VAL A 179 -8.95 -9.55 4.58
N VAL A 180 -8.93 -9.87 3.31
CA VAL A 180 -7.79 -10.52 2.65
C VAL A 180 -7.14 -9.55 1.68
N MET A 181 -5.83 -9.39 1.84
CA MET A 181 -4.98 -8.55 1.01
C MET A 181 -3.81 -9.38 0.46
N LEU A 182 -3.06 -8.83 -0.49
CA LEU A 182 -1.86 -9.47 -1.06
C LEU A 182 -2.13 -10.91 -1.53
N ASP A 183 -3.28 -11.13 -2.17
CA ASP A 183 -3.66 -12.45 -2.68
C ASP A 183 -3.18 -12.65 -4.13
N GLY A 184 -2.23 -13.56 -4.31
CA GLY A 184 -1.69 -13.91 -5.64
C GLY A 184 -2.65 -14.76 -6.49
N ASP A 185 -3.51 -15.57 -5.88
CA ASP A 185 -4.13 -16.75 -6.51
C ASP A 185 -5.62 -16.95 -6.25
N CYS A 186 -6.37 -15.90 -5.89
CA CYS A 186 -7.78 -16.01 -5.57
C CYS A 186 -8.08 -17.04 -4.44
N ALA A 187 -7.41 -16.84 -3.28
CA ALA A 187 -7.50 -17.74 -2.13
C ALA A 187 -8.94 -17.91 -1.59
N PHE A 188 -9.85 -16.95 -1.85
CA PHE A 188 -11.26 -17.08 -1.51
C PHE A 188 -11.91 -18.36 -2.06
N ARG A 189 -11.36 -18.96 -3.12
CA ARG A 189 -11.84 -20.23 -3.69
C ARG A 189 -11.70 -21.41 -2.76
N CYS A 190 -10.89 -21.34 -1.71
CA CYS A 190 -10.81 -22.39 -0.69
C CYS A 190 -11.93 -22.29 0.36
N CYS A 191 -12.73 -21.21 0.33
CA CYS A 191 -13.84 -21.02 1.24
C CYS A 191 -15.10 -21.73 0.77
N PRO A 192 -16.05 -22.06 1.68
CA PRO A 192 -17.36 -22.61 1.32
C PRO A 192 -18.10 -21.74 0.31
N ALA A 193 -18.89 -22.36 -0.56
CA ALA A 193 -19.60 -21.67 -1.64
C ALA A 193 -20.61 -20.61 -1.16
N ASP A 194 -21.15 -20.75 0.03
CA ASP A 194 -22.09 -19.85 0.69
C ASP A 194 -21.41 -18.67 1.41
N THR A 195 -20.07 -18.66 1.51
CA THR A 195 -19.32 -17.56 2.10
C THR A 195 -19.59 -16.26 1.34
N ARG A 196 -20.01 -15.21 2.04
CA ARG A 196 -20.19 -13.88 1.47
C ARG A 196 -18.82 -13.25 1.15
N ILE A 197 -18.74 -12.63 -0.02
CA ILE A 197 -17.54 -11.91 -0.48
C ILE A 197 -17.92 -10.52 -1.00
N TRP A 198 -17.15 -9.52 -0.59
CA TRP A 198 -17.12 -8.18 -1.16
C TRP A 198 -15.70 -7.93 -1.68
N TRP A 199 -15.55 -7.96 -2.98
CA TRP A 199 -14.26 -7.83 -3.65
C TRP A 199 -14.14 -6.48 -4.34
N GLY A 200 -12.94 -5.89 -4.29
CA GLY A 200 -12.60 -4.69 -5.01
C GLY A 200 -11.16 -4.71 -5.52
N ALA A 201 -10.96 -4.20 -6.72
CA ALA A 201 -9.63 -3.99 -7.29
C ALA A 201 -9.49 -2.56 -7.77
N TYR A 202 -8.25 -2.03 -7.76
CA TYR A 202 -7.91 -0.65 -8.13
C TYR A 202 -8.81 0.40 -7.45
N LEU A 203 -9.15 0.15 -6.20
CA LEU A 203 -10.06 0.99 -5.41
C LEU A 203 -9.67 2.47 -5.49
N GLY A 204 -10.67 3.33 -5.73
CA GLY A 204 -10.50 4.77 -5.84
C GLY A 204 -9.89 5.26 -7.15
N THR A 205 -9.50 4.37 -8.07
CA THR A 205 -8.99 4.76 -9.39
C THR A 205 -10.12 4.76 -10.45
N GLN A 206 -9.81 5.23 -11.66
CA GLN A 206 -10.74 5.16 -12.80
C GLN A 206 -11.00 3.71 -13.27
N ASP A 207 -10.10 2.78 -12.95
CA ASP A 207 -10.19 1.36 -13.29
C ASP A 207 -10.81 0.51 -12.18
N GLU A 208 -11.49 1.14 -11.22
CA GLU A 208 -12.11 0.47 -10.08
C GLU A 208 -13.08 -0.64 -10.52
N LEU A 209 -12.89 -1.81 -9.94
CA LEU A 209 -13.76 -2.97 -10.12
C LEU A 209 -14.34 -3.40 -8.78
N LEU A 210 -15.66 -3.62 -8.74
CA LEU A 210 -16.38 -4.03 -7.53
C LEU A 210 -17.30 -5.20 -7.83
N ILE A 211 -17.25 -6.26 -7.02
CA ILE A 211 -18.16 -7.40 -7.07
C ILE A 211 -18.54 -7.81 -5.65
N CYS A 212 -19.80 -8.13 -5.43
CA CYS A 212 -20.26 -8.77 -4.19
C CYS A 212 -21.27 -9.90 -4.47
N GLY A 213 -21.33 -10.86 -3.56
CA GLY A 213 -22.22 -12.04 -3.65
C GLY A 213 -21.73 -13.13 -2.70
N THR A 214 -22.03 -14.40 -3.03
CA THR A 214 -21.36 -15.53 -2.40
C THR A 214 -20.20 -16.03 -3.26
N VAL A 215 -19.23 -16.72 -2.65
CA VAL A 215 -18.08 -17.28 -3.39
C VAL A 215 -18.54 -18.19 -4.52
N GLY A 216 -19.58 -18.98 -4.30
CA GLY A 216 -20.16 -19.87 -5.32
C GLY A 216 -20.76 -19.11 -6.50
N GLU A 217 -21.45 -17.99 -6.25
CA GLU A 217 -22.10 -17.19 -7.30
C GLU A 217 -21.11 -16.35 -8.11
N VAL A 218 -20.16 -15.69 -7.45
CA VAL A 218 -19.33 -14.67 -8.10
C VAL A 218 -17.86 -15.04 -8.23
N GLY A 219 -17.39 -16.10 -7.59
CA GLY A 219 -15.96 -16.44 -7.52
C GLY A 219 -15.31 -16.67 -8.89
N THR A 220 -16.00 -17.33 -9.82
CA THR A 220 -15.49 -17.52 -11.18
C THR A 220 -15.40 -16.20 -11.94
N ARG A 221 -16.39 -15.31 -11.78
CA ARG A 221 -16.41 -13.99 -12.40
C ARG A 221 -15.29 -13.10 -11.86
N ILE A 222 -15.08 -13.10 -10.54
CA ILE A 222 -13.97 -12.34 -9.90
C ILE A 222 -12.63 -12.79 -10.49
N ALA A 223 -12.39 -14.10 -10.56
CA ALA A 223 -11.13 -14.62 -11.08
C ALA A 223 -10.88 -14.27 -12.55
N ALA A 224 -11.93 -14.28 -13.39
CA ALA A 224 -11.83 -13.89 -14.79
C ALA A 224 -11.50 -12.40 -14.94
N LEU A 225 -12.25 -11.53 -14.26
CA LEU A 225 -11.99 -10.06 -14.27
C LEU A 225 -10.62 -9.72 -13.71
N ARG A 226 -10.19 -10.41 -12.66
CA ARG A 226 -8.87 -10.23 -12.06
C ARG A 226 -7.75 -10.57 -13.06
N ALA A 227 -7.88 -11.67 -13.79
CA ALA A 227 -6.92 -12.08 -14.81
C ALA A 227 -6.86 -11.09 -15.98
N GLU A 228 -8.01 -10.64 -16.46
CA GLU A 228 -8.13 -9.63 -17.52
C GLU A 228 -7.49 -8.30 -17.10
N ALA A 229 -7.84 -7.78 -15.92
CA ALA A 229 -7.32 -6.54 -15.40
C ALA A 229 -5.79 -6.61 -15.19
N ARG A 230 -5.28 -7.73 -14.66
CA ARG A 230 -3.85 -7.96 -14.51
C ARG A 230 -3.12 -7.99 -15.86
N ALA A 231 -3.72 -8.60 -16.88
CA ALA A 231 -3.16 -8.63 -18.22
C ALA A 231 -3.09 -7.23 -18.85
N ARG A 232 -4.11 -6.40 -18.59
CA ARG A 232 -4.19 -5.01 -19.10
C ARG A 232 -3.18 -4.07 -18.44
N HIS A 233 -3.04 -4.13 -17.11
CA HIS A 233 -2.23 -3.21 -16.32
C HIS A 233 -0.83 -3.75 -15.94
N GLY A 234 -0.54 -5.03 -16.23
CA GLY A 234 0.73 -5.67 -15.81
C GLY A 234 0.80 -6.03 -14.32
N TRP A 235 -0.14 -5.57 -13.51
CA TRP A 235 -0.23 -5.79 -12.07
C TRP A 235 -1.70 -5.80 -11.61
N ILE A 236 -1.95 -6.26 -10.38
CA ILE A 236 -3.25 -6.10 -9.74
C ILE A 236 -3.08 -5.76 -8.26
N MET A 237 -3.89 -4.83 -7.78
CA MET A 237 -4.12 -4.58 -6.36
C MET A 237 -5.58 -4.82 -6.06
N ASP A 238 -5.87 -5.92 -5.37
CA ASP A 238 -7.21 -6.28 -4.96
C ASP A 238 -7.26 -6.59 -3.46
N THR A 239 -8.42 -6.36 -2.90
CA THR A 239 -8.76 -6.59 -1.50
C THR A 239 -10.19 -7.10 -1.43
N TYR A 240 -10.48 -7.99 -0.51
CA TYR A 240 -11.83 -8.47 -0.30
C TYR A 240 -12.14 -8.78 1.16
N LEU A 241 -13.40 -8.55 1.55
CA LEU A 241 -13.95 -8.98 2.82
C LEU A 241 -14.70 -10.29 2.61
N LEU A 242 -14.45 -11.26 3.49
CA LEU A 242 -15.19 -12.52 3.60
C LEU A 242 -15.98 -12.53 4.91
N ARG A 243 -17.22 -13.03 4.85
CA ARG A 243 -18.05 -13.34 6.03
C ARG A 243 -18.71 -14.70 5.87
N ARG A 244 -18.71 -15.43 6.94
CA ARG A 244 -19.44 -16.70 7.07
C ARG A 244 -20.88 -16.49 7.51
#